data_3ecf06d62356da68a9af0bd0b2a3c3ec
#
_entry.id   3ecf06d62356da68a9af0bd0b2a3c3ec
#
_cell.length_a   1.000
_cell.length_b   1.000
_cell.length_c   1.000
_cell.angle_alpha   90.00
_cell.angle_beta   90.00
_cell.angle_gamma   90.00
#
_symmetry.space_group_name_H-M   'P 1'
#
loop_
_entity.id
_entity.type
_entity.pdbx_description
1 polymer ?
#
loop_
_entity_poly.entity_id
_entity_poly.type
_entity_poly.pdbx_seq_one_letter_code
_entity_poly.pdbx_strand_id
1 'polypeptide(L)'
;MSKIRVGVLGATGMVGQRYIHLLENHPWFEVTYVAASPRSAGKLYKEAVASRWLIGADVPAAVADLVVQDANDVKASFGKWIGI
;
A
#
# COMPACT_ATOMS: atom_id res chain seq x y z
N MET A 1 20.76 -1.35 8.53
CA MET A 1 20.67 -1.87 7.14
C MET A 1 19.41 -1.35 6.47
N SER A 2 19.54 -0.90 5.23
CA SER A 2 18.40 -0.36 4.51
C SER A 2 17.45 -1.47 4.08
N LYS A 3 16.15 -1.21 4.20
CA LYS A 3 15.15 -2.13 3.70
C LYS A 3 14.92 -1.89 2.21
N ILE A 4 14.47 -2.92 1.51
CA ILE A 4 14.07 -2.79 0.11
C ILE A 4 12.72 -2.11 0.07
N ARG A 5 12.62 -1.03 -0.70
CA ARG A 5 11.35 -0.31 -0.86
C ARG A 5 10.45 -1.05 -1.84
N VAL A 6 9.21 -1.25 -1.44
CA VAL A 6 8.23 -1.92 -2.29
C VAL A 6 6.97 -1.08 -2.40
N GLY A 7 6.28 -1.22 -3.52
CA GLY A 7 4.97 -0.65 -3.72
C GLY A 7 3.93 -1.76 -3.78
N VAL A 8 2.74 -1.50 -3.29
CA VAL A 8 1.65 -2.47 -3.33
C VAL A 8 0.61 -2.03 -4.34
N LEU A 9 0.40 -2.82 -5.38
CA LEU A 9 -0.65 -2.60 -6.37
C LEU A 9 -1.94 -3.21 -5.86
N GLY A 10 -3.06 -2.54 -6.10
CA GLY A 10 -4.34 -2.99 -5.60
C GLY A 10 -4.43 -2.88 -4.09
N ALA A 11 -3.76 -1.88 -3.52
CA ALA A 11 -3.57 -1.76 -2.08
C ALA A 11 -4.87 -1.64 -1.28
N THR A 12 -5.95 -1.15 -1.90
CA THR A 12 -7.23 -0.98 -1.20
C THR A 12 -8.09 -2.23 -1.22
N GLY A 13 -7.74 -3.22 -2.03
CA GLY A 13 -8.48 -4.47 -2.11
C GLY A 13 -8.06 -5.44 -1.01
N MET A 14 -8.78 -6.55 -0.91
CA MET A 14 -8.55 -7.54 0.14
C MET A 14 -7.11 -8.09 0.12
N VAL A 15 -6.61 -8.48 -1.05
CA VAL A 15 -5.27 -9.04 -1.17
C VAL A 15 -4.22 -7.98 -0.88
N GLY A 16 -4.42 -6.75 -1.38
CA GLY A 16 -3.49 -5.64 -1.13
C GLY A 16 -3.42 -5.29 0.35
N GLN A 17 -4.56 -5.25 1.03
CA GLN A 17 -4.59 -5.01 2.47
C GLN A 17 -3.80 -6.08 3.23
N ARG A 18 -3.92 -7.32 2.80
CA ARG A 18 -3.19 -8.43 3.43
C ARG A 18 -1.68 -8.27 3.24
N TYR A 19 -1.23 -7.87 2.05
CA TYR A 19 0.18 -7.58 1.83
C TYR A 19 0.67 -6.46 2.74
N ILE A 20 -0.11 -5.39 2.86
CA ILE A 20 0.23 -4.26 3.74
C ILE A 20 0.41 -4.75 5.18
N HIS A 21 -0.51 -5.57 5.64
CA HIS A 21 -0.46 -6.11 7.01
C HIS A 21 0.78 -7.00 7.21
N LEU A 22 1.04 -7.90 6.25
CA LEU A 22 2.15 -8.84 6.35
C LEU A 22 3.51 -8.17 6.27
N LEU A 23 3.58 -7.03 5.60
CA LEU A 23 4.85 -6.31 5.44
C LEU A 23 5.07 -5.28 6.54
N GLU A 24 4.13 -5.11 7.45
CA GLU A 24 4.31 -4.21 8.58
C GLU A 24 5.48 -4.70 9.44
N ASN A 25 6.45 -3.81 9.67
CA ASN A 25 7.64 -4.14 10.46
C ASN A 25 8.47 -5.30 9.90
N HIS A 26 8.35 -5.55 8.60
CA HIS A 26 9.12 -6.61 7.96
C HIS A 26 10.61 -6.26 8.00
N PRO A 27 11.50 -7.22 8.31
CA PRO A 27 12.93 -6.92 8.45
C PRO A 27 13.63 -6.53 7.15
N TRP A 28 13.12 -6.94 5.99
CA TRP A 28 13.79 -6.71 4.71
C TRP A 28 13.03 -5.77 3.77
N PHE A 29 11.73 -5.63 3.96
CA PHE A 29 10.90 -4.87 3.03
C PHE A 29 10.16 -3.76 3.75
N GLU A 30 9.99 -2.65 3.03
CA GLU A 30 9.31 -1.47 3.55
C GLU A 30 8.34 -0.99 2.48
N VAL A 31 7.07 -0.88 2.83
CA VAL A 31 6.07 -0.36 1.89
C VAL A 31 6.20 1.15 1.86
N THR A 32 6.55 1.68 0.69
CA THR A 32 6.72 3.12 0.51
C THR A 32 5.75 3.71 -0.49
N TYR A 33 5.08 2.86 -1.27
CA TYR A 33 4.08 3.30 -2.23
C TYR A 33 2.88 2.39 -2.18
N VAL A 34 1.69 2.98 -2.36
CA VAL A 34 0.45 2.22 -2.51
C VAL A 34 -0.25 2.74 -3.75
N ALA A 35 -0.82 1.84 -4.54
CA ALA A 35 -1.53 2.20 -5.76
C ALA A 35 -2.83 1.42 -5.84
N ALA A 36 -3.84 2.04 -6.42
CA ALA A 36 -5.15 1.43 -6.54
C ALA A 36 -5.86 2.03 -7.75
N SER A 37 -7.15 1.71 -7.90
CA SER A 37 -7.94 2.23 -9.01
C SER A 37 -8.03 3.76 -8.94
N PRO A 38 -8.35 4.43 -10.06
CA PRO A 38 -8.49 5.89 -10.07
C PRO A 38 -9.46 6.43 -9.03
N ARG A 39 -10.42 5.64 -8.61
CA ARG A 39 -11.40 6.04 -7.60
C ARG A 39 -10.75 6.34 -6.25
N SER A 40 -9.67 5.65 -5.95
CA SER A 40 -8.95 5.81 -4.68
C SER A 40 -7.75 6.72 -4.81
N ALA A 41 -7.28 6.97 -6.03
CA ALA A 41 -6.08 7.78 -6.26
C ALA A 41 -6.25 9.19 -5.70
N GLY A 42 -5.17 9.70 -5.13
CA GLY A 42 -5.16 11.04 -4.57
C GLY A 42 -5.60 11.13 -3.12
N LYS A 43 -6.14 10.05 -2.56
CA LYS A 43 -6.54 10.01 -1.16
C LYS A 43 -5.42 9.43 -0.32
N LEU A 44 -5.41 9.75 0.98
CA LEU A 44 -4.52 9.06 1.89
C LEU A 44 -4.99 7.61 2.03
N TYR A 45 -4.05 6.69 2.21
CA TYR A 45 -4.38 5.29 2.27
C TYR A 45 -5.43 4.99 3.35
N LYS A 46 -5.27 5.57 4.53
CA LYS A 46 -6.23 5.38 5.63
C LYS A 46 -7.64 5.83 5.25
N GLU A 47 -7.76 6.86 4.43
CA GLU A 47 -9.05 7.34 3.97
C GLU A 47 -9.64 6.43 2.90
N ALA A 48 -8.78 5.97 2.00
CA ALA A 48 -9.21 5.11 0.90
C ALA A 48 -9.75 3.77 1.40
N VAL A 49 -9.25 3.27 2.52
CA VAL A 49 -9.68 1.98 3.07
C VAL A 49 -10.60 2.10 4.29
N ALA A 50 -10.98 3.32 4.68
CA ALA A 50 -11.70 3.55 5.94
C ALA A 50 -12.95 2.68 6.10
N SER A 51 -13.71 2.47 5.00
CA SER A 51 -14.95 1.69 5.05
C SER A 51 -14.78 0.25 4.58
N ARG A 52 -13.57 -0.16 4.23
CA ARG A 52 -13.33 -1.47 3.64
C ARG A 52 -12.11 -2.20 4.21
N TRP A 53 -11.56 -1.71 5.33
CA TRP A 53 -10.42 -2.38 5.95
C TRP A 53 -10.89 -3.69 6.59
N LEU A 54 -10.40 -4.79 6.06
CA LEU A 54 -10.86 -6.13 6.44
C LEU A 54 -9.92 -6.85 7.39
N ILE A 55 -8.76 -6.26 7.64
CA ILE A 55 -7.79 -6.82 8.58
C ILE A 55 -8.23 -6.42 9.97
N GLY A 56 -8.16 -7.32 10.92
CA GLY A 56 -8.62 -7.08 12.28
C GLY A 56 -7.78 -6.11 13.10
N ALA A 57 -6.59 -5.74 12.62
CA ALA A 57 -5.72 -4.77 13.27
C ALA A 57 -5.91 -3.39 12.64
N ASP A 58 -5.37 -2.35 13.26
CA ASP A 58 -5.42 -1.00 12.70
C ASP A 58 -4.58 -0.90 11.43
N VAL A 59 -4.90 0.06 10.59
CA VAL A 59 -4.08 0.38 9.41
C VAL A 59 -2.68 0.76 9.92
N PRO A 60 -1.61 0.13 9.39
CA PRO A 60 -0.26 0.43 9.86
C PRO A 60 0.09 1.91 9.69
N ALA A 61 0.66 2.51 10.72
CA ALA A 61 1.00 3.92 10.70
C ALA A 61 1.96 4.28 9.56
N ALA A 62 2.84 3.35 9.19
CA ALA A 62 3.82 3.60 8.13
C ALA A 62 3.17 3.84 6.77
N VAL A 63 1.95 3.32 6.55
CA VAL A 63 1.26 3.46 5.25
C VAL A 63 0.02 4.34 5.33
N ALA A 64 -0.45 4.64 6.53
CA ALA A 64 -1.72 5.35 6.70
C ALA A 64 -1.75 6.70 5.99
N ASP A 65 -0.64 7.40 5.99
CA ASP A 65 -0.54 8.74 5.41
C ASP A 65 0.06 8.76 3.99
N LEU A 66 0.28 7.59 3.40
CA LEU A 66 0.73 7.54 2.01
C LEU A 66 -0.42 7.92 1.08
N VAL A 67 -0.11 8.74 0.08
CA VAL A 67 -1.10 9.11 -0.93
C VAL A 67 -1.23 7.94 -1.90
N VAL A 68 -2.47 7.49 -2.13
CA VAL A 68 -2.72 6.39 -3.06
C VAL A 68 -2.46 6.88 -4.49
N GLN A 69 -1.63 6.14 -5.22
CA GLN A 69 -1.33 6.44 -6.62
C GLN A 69 -2.32 5.73 -7.53
N ASP A 70 -2.50 6.26 -8.74
CA ASP A 70 -3.31 5.60 -9.74
C ASP A 70 -2.50 4.43 -10.31
N ALA A 71 -3.03 3.22 -10.21
CA ALA A 71 -2.34 2.03 -10.69
C ALA A 71 -2.03 2.08 -12.19
N ASN A 72 -2.78 2.87 -12.95
CA ASN A 72 -2.54 3.03 -14.39
C ASN A 72 -1.37 3.96 -14.70
N ASP A 73 -0.95 4.76 -13.74
CA ASP A 73 0.13 5.74 -13.90
C ASP A 73 1.39 5.36 -13.13
N VAL A 74 1.43 4.18 -12.58
CA VAL A 74 2.58 3.75 -11.79
C VAL A 74 3.82 3.62 -12.66
N LYS A 75 4.91 4.22 -12.18
CA LYS A 75 6.20 4.11 -12.84
C LYS A 75 7.09 3.16 -12.06
N ALA A 76 7.79 2.29 -12.75
CA ALA A 76 8.61 1.26 -12.12
C ALA A 76 9.95 1.78 -11.61
N SER A 77 10.14 3.08 -11.54
CA SER A 77 11.45 3.67 -11.28
C SER A 77 11.89 3.68 -9.83
N PHE A 78 11.03 3.36 -8.89
CA PHE A 78 11.34 3.55 -7.48
C PHE A 78 11.47 2.27 -6.66
N GLY A 79 11.44 1.11 -7.30
CA GLY A 79 11.57 -0.12 -6.56
C GLY A 79 10.73 -1.24 -7.12
N LYS A 80 10.36 -2.16 -6.26
CA LYS A 80 9.62 -3.34 -6.67
C LYS A 80 8.16 -3.21 -6.32
N TRP A 81 7.30 -3.70 -7.20
CA TRP A 81 5.86 -3.75 -6.97
C TRP A 81 5.43 -5.17 -6.67
N ILE A 82 4.52 -5.32 -5.72
CA ILE A 82 3.86 -6.57 -5.43
C ILE A 82 2.36 -6.32 -5.39
N GLY A 83 1.59 -7.39 -5.54
CA GLY A 83 0.15 -7.29 -5.50
C GLY A 83 -0.48 -8.07 -6.62
N ILE A 84 -1.71 -7.74 -6.89
CA ILE A 84 -2.51 -8.45 -7.87
C ILE A 84 -2.62 -7.68 -9.17
#